data_98ab97007491721262e16132d4ff3080
#
_entry.id   98ab97007491721262e16132d4ff3080
#
_cell.length_a   1.000
_cell.length_b   1.000
_cell.length_c   1.000
_cell.angle_alpha   90.00
_cell.angle_beta   90.00
_cell.angle_gamma   90.00
#
_symmetry.space_group_name_H-M   'P 1'
#
loop_
_entity.id
_entity.type
_entity.pdbx_description
1 polymer ?
#
loop_
_entity_poly.entity_id
_entity_poly.type
_entity_poly.pdbx_seq_one_letter_code
_entity_poly.pdbx_strand_id
1 'polypeptide(L)'
;MGSHERKRQVLPLGERGVLWGPGQPLNSEIKLPDPESRSKLSCQTMDPEVSLMLLCPPGGLSQEQVSVELSPAHDRRPLPEGDKTITAIWETRLQAQPWIFDAPKFRLHSATLASSSPEPQLLLHLGLTSYRDFLGTNWSSSASWLRQQGATDWGDKQAYLADPLGVGAALVTADDFLVFLRRSQQVAEAPGLVDVPGGHPEPQALCSGSIPQHEDLPGELVVRELFSSVLQEVCDEVNLPLHTLSQPLLLGIACNETSAGRASAEFYVQCSLTSEEVRNYYLSGGPEANESTGIIFVETQRVQRLQETEMWAQLCPSAKGAILLYNRHPPLQSGAGKSHLSHPSVPALSLQL
;
A
#
# COMPACT_ATOMS: atom_id res chain seq x y z
N MET A 1 3.84 -21.57 -22.25
CA MET A 1 2.75 -21.03 -21.42
C MET A 1 2.93 -21.62 -20.05
N GLY A 2 3.73 -21.00 -19.20
CA GLY A 2 3.99 -21.39 -17.82
C GLY A 2 3.54 -20.23 -16.95
N SER A 3 2.49 -20.46 -16.16
CA SER A 3 2.08 -19.57 -15.11
C SER A 3 3.20 -19.55 -14.06
N HIS A 4 3.90 -18.42 -13.92
CA HIS A 4 4.79 -18.21 -12.79
C HIS A 4 3.91 -18.00 -11.55
N GLU A 5 3.74 -19.06 -10.76
CA GLU A 5 3.25 -18.94 -9.39
C GLU A 5 4.22 -18.06 -8.60
N ARG A 6 3.78 -16.88 -8.21
CA ARG A 6 4.48 -16.05 -7.24
C ARG A 6 4.47 -16.79 -5.90
N LYS A 7 5.61 -17.32 -5.48
CA LYS A 7 5.77 -17.87 -4.14
C LYS A 7 5.85 -16.71 -3.16
N ARG A 8 4.70 -16.27 -2.68
CA ARG A 8 4.60 -15.35 -1.55
C ARG A 8 4.73 -16.11 -0.23
N GLN A 9 5.14 -15.45 0.82
CA GLN A 9 5.31 -16.04 2.15
C GLN A 9 3.99 -16.57 2.69
N VAL A 10 3.67 -17.84 2.43
CA VAL A 10 2.55 -18.54 3.05
C VAL A 10 3.09 -19.34 4.24
N LEU A 11 2.60 -19.04 5.43
CA LEU A 11 2.93 -19.77 6.65
C LEU A 11 2.24 -21.15 6.63
N PRO A 12 2.93 -22.27 6.92
CA PRO A 12 2.27 -23.56 7.04
C PRO A 12 1.45 -23.65 8.33
N LEU A 13 0.25 -24.19 8.21
CA LEU A 13 -0.68 -24.49 9.28
C LEU A 13 -0.07 -25.45 10.31
N GLY A 14 0.13 -24.96 11.54
CA GLY A 14 0.34 -25.81 12.70
C GLY A 14 -1.01 -26.30 13.22
N GLU A 15 -1.25 -27.60 13.15
CA GLU A 15 -2.43 -28.25 13.71
C GLU A 15 -2.49 -28.07 15.22
N ARG A 16 -3.41 -27.23 15.72
CA ARG A 16 -4.11 -27.42 16.99
C ARG A 16 -5.49 -26.77 16.90
N GLY A 17 -6.50 -27.63 16.75
CA GLY A 17 -7.89 -27.23 16.78
C GLY A 17 -8.27 -26.64 18.14
N VAL A 18 -8.76 -25.41 18.09
CA VAL A 18 -9.59 -24.84 19.15
C VAL A 18 -10.92 -24.53 18.51
N LEU A 19 -11.93 -25.28 18.94
CA LEU A 19 -13.33 -25.08 18.58
C LEU A 19 -13.78 -23.73 19.13
N TRP A 20 -14.05 -22.77 18.25
CA TRP A 20 -14.76 -21.53 18.58
C TRP A 20 -16.22 -21.70 18.19
N GLY A 21 -17.10 -21.43 19.16
CA GLY A 21 -18.54 -21.35 18.92
C GLY A 21 -18.91 -20.16 18.02
N PRO A 22 -20.14 -20.12 17.47
CA PRO A 22 -20.54 -19.12 16.51
C PRO A 22 -20.51 -17.70 17.14
N GLY A 23 -19.56 -16.89 16.66
CA GLY A 23 -19.45 -15.48 17.05
C GLY A 23 -20.66 -14.69 16.54
N GLN A 24 -21.25 -13.91 17.41
CA GLN A 24 -22.32 -12.98 17.06
C GLN A 24 -21.81 -11.95 16.02
N PRO A 25 -22.67 -11.51 15.07
CA PRO A 25 -22.31 -10.47 14.13
C PRO A 25 -22.09 -9.16 14.90
N LEU A 26 -20.90 -8.60 14.80
CA LEU A 26 -20.57 -7.25 15.27
C LEU A 26 -21.22 -6.21 14.33
N ASN A 27 -22.53 -5.99 14.48
CA ASN A 27 -23.18 -4.75 14.10
C ASN A 27 -22.98 -3.74 15.23
N SER A 28 -21.75 -3.26 15.43
CA SER A 28 -21.52 -2.09 16.26
C SER A 28 -21.79 -0.85 15.42
N GLU A 29 -22.96 -0.25 15.60
CA GLU A 29 -23.24 1.11 15.16
C GLU A 29 -22.16 2.02 15.73
N ILE A 30 -21.34 2.61 14.86
CA ILE A 30 -20.36 3.63 15.25
C ILE A 30 -21.16 4.87 15.68
N LYS A 31 -21.28 5.12 16.98
CA LYS A 31 -21.86 6.35 17.51
C LYS A 31 -20.97 7.53 17.15
N LEU A 32 -21.47 8.41 16.30
CA LEU A 32 -20.86 9.71 16.02
C LEU A 32 -21.21 10.72 17.10
N PRO A 33 -20.32 11.61 17.53
CA PRO A 33 -20.66 12.72 18.43
C PRO A 33 -21.62 13.72 17.77
N ASP A 34 -22.42 14.38 18.60
CA ASP A 34 -23.50 15.30 18.23
C ASP A 34 -23.03 16.48 17.36
N PRO A 35 -23.86 17.01 16.43
CA PRO A 35 -23.50 18.07 15.48
C PRO A 35 -23.22 19.46 16.10
N GLU A 36 -23.50 19.70 17.36
CA GLU A 36 -23.42 21.04 17.97
C GLU A 36 -22.03 21.49 18.45
N SER A 37 -20.97 20.70 18.30
CA SER A 37 -19.59 21.17 18.60
C SER A 37 -18.87 21.82 17.39
N ARG A 38 -19.61 22.44 16.48
CA ARG A 38 -19.09 23.12 15.30
C ARG A 38 -18.55 24.51 15.62
N SER A 39 -17.50 24.63 16.43
CA SER A 39 -16.67 25.85 16.39
C SER A 39 -15.36 25.67 17.14
N LYS A 40 -14.47 24.87 16.56
CA LYS A 40 -13.01 25.04 16.69
C LYS A 40 -12.45 24.28 15.51
N LEU A 41 -11.83 25.00 14.56
CA LEU A 41 -10.87 24.43 13.63
C LEU A 41 -9.81 23.75 14.50
N SER A 42 -9.99 22.47 14.80
CA SER A 42 -9.05 21.72 15.61
C SER A 42 -7.79 21.62 14.78
N CYS A 43 -6.71 22.14 15.31
CA CYS A 43 -5.37 21.74 14.96
C CYS A 43 -5.40 20.20 14.93
N GLN A 44 -5.39 19.59 13.72
CA GLN A 44 -5.32 18.15 13.58
C GLN A 44 -4.06 17.71 14.31
N THR A 45 -4.23 17.07 15.45
CA THR A 45 -3.12 16.46 16.19
C THR A 45 -2.49 15.45 15.25
N MET A 46 -1.24 15.72 14.86
CA MET A 46 -0.46 14.80 14.03
C MET A 46 -0.37 13.47 14.78
N ASP A 47 -0.76 12.38 14.13
CA ASP A 47 -0.59 11.04 14.70
C ASP A 47 0.92 10.73 14.74
N PRO A 48 1.49 10.38 15.91
CA PRO A 48 2.94 10.14 16.03
C PRO A 48 3.43 8.90 15.25
N GLU A 49 2.52 8.00 14.86
CA GLU A 49 2.86 6.77 14.16
C GLU A 49 2.99 6.94 12.64
N VAL A 50 2.51 8.07 12.10
CA VAL A 50 2.50 8.31 10.66
C VAL A 50 2.85 9.75 10.31
N SER A 51 3.69 9.95 9.31
CA SER A 51 3.96 11.24 8.70
C SER A 51 3.72 11.19 7.19
N LEU A 52 3.52 12.36 6.56
CA LEU A 52 3.36 12.46 5.10
C LEU A 52 4.64 13.01 4.50
N MET A 53 5.30 12.22 3.65
CA MET A 53 6.50 12.62 2.90
C MET A 53 6.13 13.47 1.70
N LEU A 54 5.09 13.06 0.98
CA LEU A 54 4.64 13.70 -0.26
C LEU A 54 3.12 13.71 -0.34
N LEU A 55 2.55 14.83 -0.78
CA LEU A 55 1.16 14.95 -1.19
C LEU A 55 1.11 15.24 -2.69
N CYS A 56 0.46 14.40 -3.47
CA CYS A 56 0.20 14.64 -4.88
C CYS A 56 -0.85 15.75 -5.09
N PRO A 57 -0.92 16.36 -6.27
CA PRO A 57 -1.97 17.31 -6.62
C PRO A 57 -3.38 16.72 -6.49
N PRO A 58 -4.42 17.56 -6.33
CA PRO A 58 -5.81 17.11 -6.35
C PRO A 58 -6.09 16.22 -7.57
N GLY A 59 -6.72 15.07 -7.32
CA GLY A 59 -6.96 14.07 -8.36
C GLY A 59 -5.90 12.96 -8.43
N GLY A 60 -4.79 13.11 -7.71
CA GLY A 60 -3.69 12.13 -7.75
C GLY A 60 -2.86 12.23 -9.02
N LEU A 61 -1.89 11.32 -9.18
CA LEU A 61 -1.06 11.19 -10.38
C LEU A 61 -1.31 9.84 -11.05
N SER A 62 -1.45 9.87 -12.38
CA SER A 62 -1.51 8.67 -13.20
C SER A 62 -0.10 8.08 -13.38
N GLN A 63 -0.03 6.86 -13.92
CA GLN A 63 1.22 6.18 -14.18
C GLN A 63 2.16 6.99 -15.11
N GLU A 64 1.61 7.69 -16.09
CA GLU A 64 2.34 8.49 -17.08
C GLU A 64 2.97 9.75 -16.47
N GLN A 65 2.50 10.17 -15.30
CA GLN A 65 3.00 11.33 -14.57
C GLN A 65 4.07 10.96 -13.54
N VAL A 66 4.45 9.69 -13.45
CA VAL A 66 5.48 9.19 -12.53
C VAL A 66 6.65 8.65 -13.33
N SER A 67 7.86 8.99 -12.91
CA SER A 67 9.12 8.47 -13.45
C SER A 67 9.99 7.94 -12.32
N VAL A 68 10.87 7.02 -12.65
CA VAL A 68 11.81 6.38 -11.71
C VAL A 68 13.22 6.49 -12.22
N GLU A 69 14.14 6.92 -11.36
CA GLU A 69 15.57 6.74 -11.50
C GLU A 69 16.02 5.64 -10.52
N LEU A 70 16.30 4.45 -11.02
CA LEU A 70 16.83 3.33 -10.24
C LEU A 70 18.36 3.32 -10.35
N SER A 71 19.05 3.43 -9.21
CA SER A 71 20.52 3.55 -9.20
C SER A 71 21.13 2.96 -7.92
N PRO A 72 22.33 2.35 -8.00
CA PRO A 72 23.09 1.94 -6.81
C PRO A 72 23.42 3.11 -5.86
N ALA A 73 23.43 4.35 -6.38
CA ALA A 73 23.62 5.54 -5.55
C ALA A 73 22.49 5.75 -4.51
N HIS A 74 21.34 5.17 -4.78
CA HIS A 74 20.12 5.25 -3.95
C HIS A 74 19.96 4.05 -3.02
N ASP A 75 20.87 3.08 -3.04
CA ASP A 75 20.88 1.99 -2.06
C ASP A 75 21.24 2.52 -0.66
N ARG A 76 20.90 1.74 0.37
CA ARG A 76 21.36 2.07 1.71
C ARG A 76 22.90 2.05 1.78
N ARG A 77 23.44 2.84 2.67
CA ARG A 77 24.89 2.78 2.98
C ARG A 77 25.19 1.53 3.82
N PRO A 78 26.38 0.92 3.64
CA PRO A 78 26.85 -0.11 4.56
C PRO A 78 26.87 0.41 5.99
N LEU A 79 26.51 -0.43 6.96
CA LEU A 79 26.51 -0.02 8.37
C LEU A 79 27.93 0.41 8.80
N PRO A 80 28.08 1.32 9.78
CA PRO A 80 29.39 1.82 10.24
C PRO A 80 30.34 0.71 10.67
N GLU A 81 29.82 -0.36 11.28
CA GLU A 81 30.58 -1.52 11.74
C GLU A 81 30.51 -2.71 10.74
N GLY A 82 29.97 -2.46 9.54
CA GLY A 82 29.71 -3.47 8.51
C GLY A 82 28.43 -4.27 8.77
N ASP A 83 27.96 -4.99 7.75
CA ASP A 83 26.64 -5.64 7.72
C ASP A 83 26.60 -7.00 8.47
N LYS A 84 27.59 -7.31 9.29
CA LYS A 84 27.63 -8.55 10.09
C LYS A 84 26.44 -8.66 11.05
N THR A 85 26.00 -7.54 11.60
CA THR A 85 24.83 -7.50 12.50
C THR A 85 23.55 -7.88 11.77
N ILE A 86 23.35 -7.41 10.53
CA ILE A 86 22.22 -7.80 9.69
C ILE A 86 22.23 -9.31 9.44
N THR A 87 23.41 -9.86 9.11
CA THR A 87 23.59 -11.31 8.91
C THR A 87 23.21 -12.11 10.17
N ALA A 88 23.70 -11.70 11.34
CA ALA A 88 23.40 -12.38 12.61
C ALA A 88 21.90 -12.34 12.96
N ILE A 89 21.23 -11.20 12.74
CA ILE A 89 19.77 -11.07 12.93
C ILE A 89 19.04 -12.01 11.99
N TRP A 90 19.42 -12.05 10.73
CA TRP A 90 18.82 -12.92 9.72
C TRP A 90 18.99 -14.41 10.06
N GLU A 91 20.18 -14.84 10.41
CA GLU A 91 20.46 -16.23 10.82
C GLU A 91 19.66 -16.64 12.05
N THR A 92 19.55 -15.75 13.05
CA THR A 92 18.71 -15.98 14.23
C THR A 92 17.23 -16.14 13.84
N ARG A 93 16.76 -15.32 12.90
CA ARG A 93 15.38 -15.39 12.42
C ARG A 93 15.12 -16.67 11.63
N LEU A 94 16.06 -17.09 10.78
CA LEU A 94 15.99 -18.36 10.04
C LEU A 94 15.95 -19.59 10.96
N GLN A 95 16.69 -19.58 12.07
CA GLN A 95 16.63 -20.65 13.06
C GLN A 95 15.24 -20.78 13.70
N ALA A 96 14.58 -19.64 13.97
CA ALA A 96 13.24 -19.62 14.56
C ALA A 96 12.13 -19.88 13.52
N GLN A 97 12.35 -19.48 12.29
CA GLN A 97 11.37 -19.51 11.19
C GLN A 97 12.06 -19.97 9.89
N PRO A 98 12.34 -21.28 9.72
CA PRO A 98 13.11 -21.80 8.57
C PRO A 98 12.47 -21.61 7.21
N TRP A 99 11.20 -21.23 7.17
CA TRP A 99 10.42 -21.04 5.94
C TRP A 99 10.52 -19.62 5.36
N ILE A 100 11.07 -18.64 6.09
CA ILE A 100 11.26 -17.31 5.56
C ILE A 100 12.38 -17.31 4.51
N PHE A 101 12.27 -16.42 3.54
CA PHE A 101 13.30 -16.22 2.52
C PHE A 101 13.58 -14.73 2.33
N ASP A 102 14.79 -14.45 1.86
CA ASP A 102 15.18 -13.07 1.53
C ASP A 102 14.65 -12.72 0.13
N ALA A 103 13.75 -11.76 0.07
CA ALA A 103 13.18 -11.26 -1.17
C ALA A 103 13.70 -9.85 -1.47
N PRO A 104 14.15 -9.57 -2.71
CA PRO A 104 14.53 -8.24 -3.12
C PRO A 104 13.33 -7.29 -3.09
N LYS A 105 13.57 -6.02 -2.74
CA LYS A 105 12.57 -4.95 -2.68
C LYS A 105 13.15 -3.68 -3.29
N PHE A 106 12.28 -2.76 -3.75
CA PHE A 106 12.70 -1.41 -4.09
C PHE A 106 12.85 -0.59 -2.81
N ARG A 107 13.96 0.17 -2.72
CA ARG A 107 14.21 1.14 -1.65
C ARG A 107 13.80 2.52 -2.12
N LEU A 108 12.95 3.23 -1.37
CA LEU A 108 12.74 4.65 -1.64
C LEU A 108 13.86 5.48 -1.01
N HIS A 109 14.63 6.17 -1.84
CA HIS A 109 15.64 7.13 -1.39
C HIS A 109 15.03 8.53 -1.26
N SER A 110 14.37 9.02 -2.31
CA SER A 110 13.70 10.32 -2.29
C SER A 110 12.61 10.42 -3.36
N ALA A 111 11.74 11.42 -3.22
CA ALA A 111 10.68 11.72 -4.16
C ALA A 111 10.64 13.22 -4.43
N THR A 112 10.60 13.63 -5.70
CA THR A 112 10.60 15.04 -6.11
C THR A 112 9.43 15.31 -7.05
N LEU A 113 8.51 16.18 -6.61
CA LEU A 113 7.40 16.64 -7.44
C LEU A 113 7.74 17.94 -8.15
N ALA A 114 7.79 17.90 -9.48
CA ALA A 114 7.99 19.08 -10.32
C ALA A 114 6.63 19.74 -10.59
N SER A 115 6.42 20.93 -10.00
CA SER A 115 5.19 21.73 -10.16
C SER A 115 5.27 22.73 -11.30
N SER A 116 6.42 22.90 -11.93
CA SER A 116 6.71 23.94 -12.95
C SER A 116 6.35 23.53 -14.39
N SER A 117 5.94 22.30 -14.61
CA SER A 117 5.41 21.81 -15.90
C SER A 117 3.89 22.09 -15.99
N PRO A 118 3.30 22.22 -17.19
CA PRO A 118 1.86 22.32 -17.35
C PRO A 118 1.11 21.12 -16.73
N GLU A 119 1.77 19.96 -16.66
CA GLU A 119 1.30 18.80 -15.92
C GLU A 119 2.29 18.42 -14.83
N PRO A 120 1.84 18.19 -13.58
CA PRO A 120 2.71 17.77 -12.49
C PRO A 120 3.40 16.45 -12.83
N GLN A 121 4.70 16.37 -12.53
CA GLN A 121 5.52 15.17 -12.76
C GLN A 121 6.21 14.79 -11.45
N LEU A 122 6.15 13.52 -11.10
CA LEU A 122 6.84 12.96 -9.95
C LEU A 122 8.04 12.13 -10.40
N LEU A 123 9.21 12.44 -9.84
CA LEU A 123 10.42 11.61 -9.97
C LEU A 123 10.68 10.90 -8.64
N LEU A 124 10.76 9.58 -8.68
CA LEU A 124 11.17 8.73 -7.58
C LEU A 124 12.63 8.28 -7.80
N HIS A 125 13.47 8.50 -6.80
CA HIS A 125 14.83 7.96 -6.76
C HIS A 125 14.81 6.67 -5.95
N LEU A 126 15.01 5.54 -6.62
CA LEU A 126 14.93 4.22 -6.02
C LEU A 126 16.29 3.52 -6.04
N GLY A 127 16.56 2.75 -4.99
CA GLY A 127 17.60 1.74 -4.93
C GLY A 127 17.01 0.34 -4.81
N LEU A 128 17.89 -0.65 -4.61
CA LEU A 128 17.52 -2.01 -4.27
C LEU A 128 17.81 -2.29 -2.80
N THR A 129 16.98 -3.11 -2.20
CA THR A 129 17.11 -3.58 -0.82
C THR A 129 16.51 -4.97 -0.70
N SER A 130 16.40 -5.52 0.52
CA SER A 130 15.83 -6.83 0.74
C SER A 130 15.07 -6.94 2.07
N TYR A 131 14.28 -8.00 2.21
CA TYR A 131 13.59 -8.30 3.46
C TYR A 131 14.56 -8.54 4.62
N ARG A 132 15.70 -9.20 4.36
CA ARG A 132 16.78 -9.40 5.33
C ARG A 132 17.32 -8.06 5.84
N ASP A 133 17.58 -7.13 4.94
CA ASP A 133 18.08 -5.81 5.28
C ASP A 133 17.06 -5.01 6.08
N PHE A 134 15.76 -5.13 5.77
CA PHE A 134 14.68 -4.54 6.54
C PHE A 134 14.65 -5.04 7.98
N LEU A 135 14.74 -6.37 8.18
CA LEU A 135 14.79 -6.95 9.53
C LEU A 135 16.03 -6.48 10.33
N GLY A 136 17.14 -6.32 9.64
CA GLY A 136 18.42 -5.92 10.25
C GLY A 136 18.59 -4.42 10.48
N THR A 137 17.72 -3.58 9.91
CA THR A 137 17.81 -2.11 9.99
C THR A 137 16.53 -1.47 10.52
N ASN A 138 15.50 -1.25 9.68
CA ASN A 138 14.26 -0.59 10.10
C ASN A 138 13.54 -1.30 11.26
N TRP A 139 13.60 -2.63 11.28
CA TRP A 139 12.90 -3.45 12.28
C TRP A 139 13.82 -3.99 13.37
N SER A 140 15.04 -3.50 13.42
CA SER A 140 16.00 -3.82 14.48
C SER A 140 15.82 -2.91 15.69
N SER A 141 16.28 -3.38 16.85
CA SER A 141 16.35 -2.55 18.06
C SER A 141 17.30 -1.36 17.90
N SER A 142 18.18 -1.38 16.89
CA SER A 142 19.15 -0.33 16.59
C SER A 142 18.61 0.74 15.63
N ALA A 143 17.37 0.63 15.14
CA ALA A 143 16.84 1.53 14.11
C ALA A 143 16.95 3.01 14.47
N SER A 144 16.62 3.39 15.71
CA SER A 144 16.73 4.79 16.17
C SER A 144 18.16 5.29 16.16
N TRP A 145 19.12 4.43 16.58
CA TRP A 145 20.54 4.76 16.53
C TRP A 145 21.03 4.90 15.09
N LEU A 146 20.63 3.99 14.19
CA LEU A 146 20.98 4.06 12.77
C LEU A 146 20.48 5.35 12.12
N ARG A 147 19.26 5.80 12.47
CA ARG A 147 18.73 7.10 12.01
C ARG A 147 19.58 8.27 12.50
N GLN A 148 19.96 8.27 13.77
CA GLN A 148 20.80 9.33 14.32
C GLN A 148 22.19 9.33 13.70
N GLN A 149 22.79 8.16 13.53
CA GLN A 149 24.11 8.00 12.92
C GLN A 149 24.09 8.42 11.45
N GLY A 150 23.05 8.01 10.67
CA GLY A 150 22.88 8.43 9.29
C GLY A 150 22.78 9.95 9.14
N ALA A 151 22.04 10.62 10.03
CA ALA A 151 21.95 12.08 10.05
C ALA A 151 23.33 12.73 10.32
N THR A 152 24.14 12.12 11.16
CA THR A 152 25.48 12.63 11.51
C THR A 152 26.48 12.43 10.38
N ASP A 153 26.54 11.23 9.81
CA ASP A 153 27.56 10.85 8.85
C ASP A 153 27.26 11.32 7.43
N TRP A 154 25.97 11.39 7.06
CA TRP A 154 25.52 11.62 5.68
C TRP A 154 24.55 12.81 5.53
N GLY A 155 24.08 13.39 6.64
CA GLY A 155 23.00 14.38 6.62
C GLY A 155 21.63 13.77 6.28
N ASP A 156 21.53 12.45 6.22
CA ASP A 156 20.34 11.70 5.86
C ASP A 156 20.01 10.65 6.94
N LYS A 157 18.87 10.81 7.61
CA LYS A 157 18.41 9.88 8.65
C LYS A 157 18.16 8.46 8.12
N GLN A 158 17.89 8.32 6.83
CA GLN A 158 17.56 7.05 6.21
C GLN A 158 18.78 6.37 5.55
N ALA A 159 19.97 6.99 5.60
CA ALA A 159 21.15 6.52 4.90
C ALA A 159 21.50 5.04 5.17
N TYR A 160 21.33 4.57 6.38
CA TYR A 160 21.63 3.20 6.80
C TYR A 160 20.43 2.24 6.78
N LEU A 161 19.22 2.74 6.51
CA LEU A 161 17.99 1.94 6.56
C LEU A 161 17.66 1.32 5.20
N ALA A 162 17.08 0.14 5.25
CA ALA A 162 16.67 -0.61 4.07
C ALA A 162 15.49 0.05 3.34
N ASP A 163 14.57 0.66 4.07
CA ASP A 163 13.41 1.42 3.59
C ASP A 163 12.68 0.80 2.39
N PRO A 164 12.24 -0.47 2.47
CA PRO A 164 11.49 -1.06 1.39
C PRO A 164 10.21 -0.28 1.14
N LEU A 165 10.00 0.14 -0.11
CA LEU A 165 8.81 0.88 -0.53
C LEU A 165 7.60 -0.04 -0.53
N GLY A 166 6.59 0.31 0.28
CA GLY A 166 5.28 -0.31 0.27
C GLY A 166 4.33 0.34 -0.73
N VAL A 167 3.22 -0.34 -1.02
CA VAL A 167 2.06 0.19 -1.74
C VAL A 167 0.78 -0.13 -0.98
N GLY A 168 -0.19 0.79 -0.98
CA GLY A 168 -1.49 0.60 -0.36
C GLY A 168 -2.61 1.17 -1.22
N ALA A 169 -3.79 0.57 -1.15
CA ALA A 169 -4.96 0.96 -1.94
C ALA A 169 -6.08 1.53 -1.06
N ALA A 170 -6.38 2.82 -1.20
CA ALA A 170 -7.68 3.35 -0.83
C ALA A 170 -8.72 2.83 -1.86
N LEU A 171 -9.17 1.59 -1.65
CA LEU A 171 -10.11 0.89 -2.51
C LEU A 171 -11.53 1.35 -2.20
N VAL A 172 -12.22 1.95 -3.17
CA VAL A 172 -13.59 2.46 -3.03
C VAL A 172 -14.54 1.65 -3.89
N THR A 173 -15.63 1.15 -3.30
CA THR A 173 -16.69 0.38 -3.99
C THR A 173 -17.64 1.26 -4.79
N ALA A 174 -18.46 0.66 -5.67
CA ALA A 174 -19.43 1.37 -6.50
C ALA A 174 -20.54 2.08 -5.69
N ASP A 175 -20.78 1.64 -4.47
CA ASP A 175 -21.73 2.21 -3.50
C ASP A 175 -21.06 3.05 -2.41
N ASP A 176 -19.88 3.62 -2.72
CA ASP A 176 -19.14 4.61 -1.94
C ASP A 176 -18.66 4.12 -0.55
N PHE A 177 -18.17 2.88 -0.44
CA PHE A 177 -17.48 2.40 0.75
C PHE A 177 -15.98 2.24 0.52
N LEU A 178 -15.18 2.66 1.49
CA LEU A 178 -13.76 2.32 1.56
C LEU A 178 -13.57 0.95 2.21
N VAL A 179 -12.71 0.14 1.61
CA VAL A 179 -12.45 -1.24 2.02
C VAL A 179 -11.24 -1.33 2.93
N PHE A 180 -11.40 -2.05 4.03
CA PHE A 180 -10.31 -2.38 4.96
C PHE A 180 -10.30 -3.88 5.24
N LEU A 181 -9.12 -4.39 5.61
CA LEU A 181 -8.90 -5.78 5.98
C LEU A 181 -8.40 -5.87 7.42
N ARG A 182 -8.94 -6.80 8.20
CA ARG A 182 -8.38 -7.11 9.52
C ARG A 182 -7.27 -8.13 9.35
N ARG A 183 -6.05 -7.73 9.65
CA ARG A 183 -4.86 -8.57 9.53
C ARG A 183 -4.93 -9.79 10.45
N SER A 184 -4.48 -10.92 9.95
CA SER A 184 -4.37 -12.16 10.71
C SER A 184 -3.42 -11.99 11.90
N GLN A 185 -3.61 -12.77 12.96
CA GLN A 185 -2.65 -12.86 14.07
C GLN A 185 -1.36 -13.59 13.67
N GLN A 186 -1.31 -14.20 12.48
CA GLN A 186 -0.17 -14.99 11.98
C GLN A 186 0.79 -14.17 11.10
N VAL A 187 0.39 -12.95 10.69
CA VAL A 187 1.28 -12.08 9.91
C VAL A 187 2.36 -11.46 10.81
N ALA A 188 3.51 -11.19 10.22
CA ALA A 188 4.67 -10.71 10.96
C ALA A 188 4.52 -9.25 11.45
N GLU A 189 3.93 -8.37 10.63
CA GLU A 189 3.77 -6.95 10.91
C GLU A 189 2.32 -6.61 11.27
N ALA A 190 2.12 -5.83 12.33
CA ALA A 190 0.82 -5.31 12.79
C ALA A 190 -0.30 -6.39 12.90
N PRO A 191 -0.07 -7.55 13.59
CA PRO A 191 -1.06 -8.60 13.69
C PRO A 191 -2.33 -8.12 14.41
N GLY A 192 -3.50 -8.47 13.84
CA GLY A 192 -4.81 -8.13 14.38
C GLY A 192 -5.26 -6.68 14.19
N LEU A 193 -4.40 -5.79 13.68
CA LEU A 193 -4.79 -4.44 13.32
C LEU A 193 -5.57 -4.42 11.99
N VAL A 194 -6.10 -3.27 11.65
CA VAL A 194 -6.87 -3.05 10.42
C VAL A 194 -5.99 -2.30 9.42
N ASP A 195 -5.93 -2.80 8.19
CA ASP A 195 -5.14 -2.22 7.11
C ASP A 195 -6.00 -1.95 5.87
N VAL A 196 -5.46 -1.19 4.93
CA VAL A 196 -5.95 -1.15 3.55
C VAL A 196 -5.29 -2.29 2.76
N PRO A 197 -5.89 -2.78 1.66
CA PRO A 197 -5.21 -3.73 0.78
C PRO A 197 -3.86 -3.18 0.32
N GLY A 198 -2.79 -3.99 0.42
CA GLY A 198 -1.46 -3.50 0.07
C GLY A 198 -0.33 -4.46 0.38
N GLY A 199 0.85 -4.14 -0.17
CA GLY A 199 2.05 -4.96 -0.02
C GLY A 199 3.30 -4.26 -0.51
N HIS A 200 4.14 -4.98 -1.26
CA HIS A 200 5.42 -4.44 -1.73
C HIS A 200 5.65 -4.81 -3.19
N PRO A 201 5.93 -3.83 -4.07
CA PRO A 201 6.36 -4.11 -5.42
C PRO A 201 7.68 -4.91 -5.43
N GLU A 202 7.79 -5.86 -6.34
CA GLU A 202 8.88 -6.83 -6.34
C GLU A 202 9.78 -6.69 -7.57
N PRO A 203 11.06 -6.29 -7.40
CA PRO A 203 12.04 -6.30 -8.49
C PRO A 203 12.11 -7.65 -9.20
N GLN A 204 11.92 -8.75 -8.48
CA GLN A 204 11.94 -10.11 -9.00
C GLN A 204 10.82 -10.37 -10.02
N ALA A 205 9.70 -9.66 -9.96
CA ALA A 205 8.60 -9.78 -10.93
C ALA A 205 9.02 -9.31 -12.34
N LEU A 206 10.03 -8.45 -12.41
CA LEU A 206 10.57 -7.90 -13.66
C LEU A 206 11.71 -8.71 -14.25
N CYS A 207 12.27 -9.67 -13.49
CA CYS A 207 13.42 -10.46 -13.88
C CYS A 207 13.06 -11.95 -14.09
N SER A 208 13.50 -12.55 -15.20
CA SER A 208 13.30 -13.97 -15.47
C SER A 208 14.40 -14.81 -14.81
N GLY A 209 14.24 -15.10 -13.49
CA GLY A 209 15.07 -16.10 -12.78
C GLY A 209 16.45 -15.66 -12.33
N SER A 210 16.87 -14.42 -12.56
CA SER A 210 18.11 -13.82 -12.05
C SER A 210 17.86 -12.96 -10.83
N ILE A 211 18.91 -12.71 -10.01
CA ILE A 211 18.87 -11.70 -8.96
C ILE A 211 18.79 -10.32 -9.66
N PRO A 212 17.79 -9.48 -9.33
CA PRO A 212 17.63 -8.17 -9.95
C PRO A 212 18.88 -7.30 -9.77
N GLN A 213 19.35 -6.70 -10.87
CA GLN A 213 20.40 -5.69 -10.85
C GLN A 213 19.81 -4.36 -11.36
N HIS A 214 20.42 -3.24 -10.99
CA HIS A 214 19.91 -1.92 -11.37
C HIS A 214 19.84 -1.73 -12.90
N GLU A 215 20.84 -2.24 -13.63
CA GLU A 215 20.94 -2.12 -15.08
C GLU A 215 19.87 -2.95 -15.83
N ASP A 216 19.32 -3.98 -15.18
CA ASP A 216 18.32 -4.88 -15.76
C ASP A 216 16.88 -4.34 -15.63
N LEU A 217 16.70 -3.24 -14.90
CA LEU A 217 15.40 -2.70 -14.49
C LEU A 217 15.19 -1.27 -15.02
N PRO A 218 14.77 -1.10 -16.28
CA PRO A 218 14.40 0.22 -16.80
C PRO A 218 13.34 0.90 -15.96
N GLY A 219 13.47 2.22 -15.71
CA GLY A 219 12.57 2.99 -14.88
C GLY A 219 11.09 2.85 -15.26
N GLU A 220 10.79 2.77 -16.57
CA GLU A 220 9.42 2.56 -17.05
C GLU A 220 8.81 1.23 -16.60
N LEU A 221 9.62 0.16 -16.55
CA LEU A 221 9.16 -1.14 -16.02
C LEU A 221 8.94 -1.07 -14.52
N VAL A 222 9.80 -0.35 -13.79
CA VAL A 222 9.64 -0.16 -12.34
C VAL A 222 8.38 0.63 -12.04
N VAL A 223 8.08 1.72 -12.77
CA VAL A 223 6.82 2.46 -12.62
C VAL A 223 5.62 1.54 -12.88
N ARG A 224 5.68 0.74 -13.95
CA ARG A 224 4.62 -0.23 -14.25
C ARG A 224 4.43 -1.22 -13.09
N GLU A 225 5.52 -1.73 -12.51
CA GLU A 225 5.44 -2.64 -11.36
C GLU A 225 4.81 -1.95 -10.15
N LEU A 226 5.16 -0.70 -9.83
CA LEU A 226 4.56 0.04 -8.72
C LEU A 226 3.03 0.13 -8.86
N PHE A 227 2.53 0.47 -10.07
CA PHE A 227 1.10 0.62 -10.34
C PHE A 227 0.38 -0.72 -10.48
N SER A 228 1.03 -1.75 -11.05
CA SER A 228 0.41 -3.07 -11.19
C SER A 228 0.41 -3.85 -9.88
N SER A 229 1.42 -3.68 -9.02
CA SER A 229 1.48 -4.40 -7.74
C SER A 229 0.34 -4.03 -6.82
N VAL A 230 -0.05 -2.75 -6.73
CA VAL A 230 -1.18 -2.34 -5.89
C VAL A 230 -2.50 -2.98 -6.34
N LEU A 231 -2.72 -3.12 -7.66
CA LEU A 231 -3.88 -3.84 -8.19
C LEU A 231 -3.80 -5.35 -7.90
N GLN A 232 -2.60 -5.91 -8.00
CA GLN A 232 -2.39 -7.32 -7.70
C GLN A 232 -2.64 -7.62 -6.22
N GLU A 233 -2.20 -6.74 -5.28
CA GLU A 233 -2.52 -6.89 -3.86
C GLU A 233 -4.04 -6.88 -3.62
N VAL A 234 -4.78 -5.96 -4.27
CA VAL A 234 -6.25 -5.96 -4.19
C VAL A 234 -6.85 -7.27 -4.71
N CYS A 235 -6.32 -7.79 -5.83
CA CYS A 235 -6.79 -9.07 -6.39
C CYS A 235 -6.49 -10.25 -5.47
N ASP A 236 -5.32 -10.30 -4.85
CA ASP A 236 -4.86 -11.43 -4.05
C ASP A 236 -5.47 -11.43 -2.64
N GLU A 237 -5.56 -10.26 -1.98
CA GLU A 237 -6.08 -10.13 -0.62
C GLU A 237 -7.61 -10.06 -0.55
N VAL A 238 -8.26 -9.35 -1.51
CA VAL A 238 -9.72 -9.18 -1.54
C VAL A 238 -10.40 -10.15 -2.50
N ASN A 239 -9.61 -10.85 -3.32
CA ASN A 239 -10.08 -11.80 -4.34
C ASN A 239 -10.92 -11.16 -5.45
N LEU A 240 -10.63 -9.91 -5.83
CA LEU A 240 -11.37 -9.21 -6.87
C LEU A 240 -10.79 -9.47 -8.27
N PRO A 241 -11.66 -9.64 -9.29
CA PRO A 241 -11.19 -9.69 -10.67
C PRO A 241 -10.59 -8.36 -11.12
N LEU A 242 -9.42 -8.37 -11.73
CA LEU A 242 -8.69 -7.17 -12.16
C LEU A 242 -9.55 -6.22 -13.03
N HIS A 243 -10.42 -6.77 -13.88
CA HIS A 243 -11.28 -5.96 -14.76
C HIS A 243 -12.37 -5.15 -14.03
N THR A 244 -12.58 -5.40 -12.74
CA THR A 244 -13.50 -4.63 -11.89
C THR A 244 -12.84 -3.41 -11.26
N LEU A 245 -11.53 -3.26 -11.40
CA LEU A 245 -10.72 -2.20 -10.81
C LEU A 245 -10.35 -1.14 -11.85
N SER A 246 -10.38 0.12 -11.45
CA SER A 246 -9.87 1.24 -12.26
C SER A 246 -8.34 1.22 -12.33
N GLN A 247 -7.76 2.02 -13.23
CA GLN A 247 -6.34 2.37 -13.14
C GLN A 247 -6.09 3.10 -11.81
N PRO A 248 -4.99 2.77 -11.09
CA PRO A 248 -4.66 3.42 -9.83
C PRO A 248 -4.23 4.87 -10.05
N LEU A 249 -4.55 5.73 -9.08
CA LEU A 249 -4.05 7.11 -9.03
C LEU A 249 -3.21 7.27 -7.75
N LEU A 250 -1.97 7.69 -7.88
CA LEU A 250 -1.08 7.90 -6.74
C LEU A 250 -1.52 9.16 -5.99
N LEU A 251 -1.90 9.00 -4.71
CA LEU A 251 -2.33 10.10 -3.83
C LEU A 251 -1.16 10.78 -3.14
N GLY A 252 -0.08 10.04 -2.87
CA GLY A 252 1.09 10.54 -2.17
C GLY A 252 1.91 9.43 -1.54
N ILE A 253 2.85 9.83 -0.68
CA ILE A 253 3.73 8.92 0.05
C ILE A 253 3.61 9.21 1.54
N ALA A 254 3.26 8.20 2.33
CA ALA A 254 3.22 8.22 3.77
C ALA A 254 4.41 7.45 4.36
N CYS A 255 4.81 7.80 5.59
CA CYS A 255 5.88 7.13 6.30
C CYS A 255 5.36 6.51 7.59
N ASN A 256 5.66 5.24 7.81
CA ASN A 256 5.40 4.52 9.04
C ASN A 256 6.54 4.80 10.05
N GLU A 257 6.28 5.66 11.03
CA GLU A 257 7.29 6.06 12.03
C GLU A 257 7.59 4.91 13.02
N THR A 258 6.68 3.94 13.19
CA THR A 258 6.93 2.76 14.03
C THR A 258 7.92 1.78 13.39
N SER A 259 8.12 1.88 12.07
CA SER A 259 9.13 1.15 11.30
C SER A 259 10.24 2.09 10.81
N ALA A 260 10.65 3.04 11.66
CA ALA A 260 11.74 3.99 11.44
C ALA A 260 11.56 4.88 10.19
N GLY A 261 10.33 5.23 9.84
CA GLY A 261 10.02 6.11 8.71
C GLY A 261 9.91 5.39 7.37
N ARG A 262 9.70 4.06 7.36
CA ARG A 262 9.49 3.30 6.12
C ARG A 262 8.34 3.87 5.30
N ALA A 263 8.59 4.15 4.03
CA ALA A 263 7.65 4.78 3.11
C ALA A 263 6.68 3.77 2.47
N SER A 264 5.45 4.25 2.21
CA SER A 264 4.44 3.56 1.41
C SER A 264 3.80 4.55 0.44
N ALA A 265 3.72 4.17 -0.83
CA ALA A 265 2.99 4.89 -1.87
C ALA A 265 1.52 4.49 -1.80
N GLU A 266 0.64 5.48 -1.58
CA GLU A 266 -0.78 5.24 -1.36
C GLU A 266 -1.58 5.64 -2.60
N PHE A 267 -2.41 4.72 -3.06
CA PHE A 267 -3.16 4.85 -4.31
C PHE A 267 -4.67 4.89 -4.06
N TYR A 268 -5.38 5.62 -4.90
CA TYR A 268 -6.83 5.52 -5.06
C TYR A 268 -7.14 4.47 -6.14
N VAL A 269 -8.05 3.55 -5.82
CA VAL A 269 -8.55 2.54 -6.75
C VAL A 269 -10.07 2.48 -6.63
N GLN A 270 -10.78 2.66 -7.75
CA GLN A 270 -12.23 2.50 -7.82
C GLN A 270 -12.56 1.06 -8.21
N CYS A 271 -13.48 0.44 -7.47
CA CYS A 271 -14.09 -0.85 -7.84
C CYS A 271 -15.48 -0.62 -8.44
N SER A 272 -15.81 -1.32 -9.51
CA SER A 272 -17.12 -1.27 -10.14
C SER A 272 -18.18 -2.13 -9.44
N LEU A 273 -17.79 -2.90 -8.42
CA LEU A 273 -18.65 -3.75 -7.62
C LEU A 273 -19.12 -3.01 -6.36
N THR A 274 -20.33 -3.36 -5.89
CA THR A 274 -20.86 -2.90 -4.60
C THR A 274 -20.13 -3.54 -3.43
N SER A 275 -20.24 -2.97 -2.25
CA SER A 275 -19.66 -3.52 -1.00
C SER A 275 -20.14 -4.94 -0.70
N GLU A 276 -21.39 -5.28 -1.04
CA GLU A 276 -21.94 -6.63 -0.90
C GLU A 276 -21.27 -7.62 -1.87
N GLU A 277 -21.11 -7.24 -3.14
CA GLU A 277 -20.43 -8.08 -4.13
C GLU A 277 -18.94 -8.28 -3.77
N VAL A 278 -18.25 -7.21 -3.35
CA VAL A 278 -16.86 -7.28 -2.85
C VAL A 278 -16.77 -8.24 -1.66
N ARG A 279 -17.71 -8.17 -0.71
CA ARG A 279 -17.78 -9.10 0.42
C ARG A 279 -17.93 -10.56 -0.04
N ASN A 280 -18.75 -10.81 -1.05
CA ASN A 280 -18.97 -12.16 -1.58
C ASN A 280 -17.69 -12.70 -2.25
N TYR A 281 -16.96 -11.88 -2.99
CA TYR A 281 -15.67 -12.26 -3.55
C TYR A 281 -14.65 -12.60 -2.45
N TYR A 282 -14.52 -11.73 -1.45
CA TYR A 282 -13.63 -11.96 -0.30
C TYR A 282 -13.96 -13.26 0.43
N LEU A 283 -15.22 -13.54 0.71
CA LEU A 283 -15.67 -14.75 1.42
C LEU A 283 -15.49 -16.04 0.59
N SER A 284 -15.41 -15.95 -0.73
CA SER A 284 -15.15 -17.12 -1.57
C SER A 284 -13.70 -17.62 -1.49
N GLY A 285 -12.82 -16.84 -0.84
CA GLY A 285 -11.41 -17.15 -0.65
C GLY A 285 -10.56 -16.83 -1.87
N GLY A 286 -9.36 -16.32 -1.65
CA GLY A 286 -8.38 -15.94 -2.66
C GLY A 286 -7.00 -16.49 -2.37
N PRO A 287 -6.00 -16.13 -3.18
CA PRO A 287 -4.61 -16.56 -3.01
C PRO A 287 -4.03 -16.27 -1.62
N GLU A 288 -4.43 -15.12 -1.03
CA GLU A 288 -3.94 -14.64 0.28
C GLU A 288 -5.04 -14.61 1.36
N ALA A 289 -6.06 -15.45 1.23
CA ALA A 289 -7.19 -15.51 2.17
C ALA A 289 -6.80 -15.72 3.65
N ASN A 290 -5.57 -16.20 3.93
CA ASN A 290 -5.06 -16.41 5.28
C ASN A 290 -4.37 -15.20 5.90
N GLU A 291 -4.10 -14.14 5.13
CA GLU A 291 -3.43 -12.93 5.62
C GLU A 291 -4.38 -12.00 6.36
N SER A 292 -5.67 -12.11 6.12
CA SER A 292 -6.72 -11.37 6.81
C SER A 292 -7.79 -12.28 7.40
N THR A 293 -8.47 -11.80 8.45
CA THR A 293 -9.54 -12.53 9.15
C THR A 293 -10.91 -11.91 8.96
N GLY A 294 -11.00 -10.79 8.26
CA GLY A 294 -12.27 -10.11 7.99
C GLY A 294 -12.11 -8.87 7.14
N ILE A 295 -13.18 -8.54 6.43
CA ILE A 295 -13.29 -7.35 5.60
C ILE A 295 -14.24 -6.34 6.26
N ILE A 296 -13.89 -5.06 6.24
CA ILE A 296 -14.61 -3.96 6.86
C ILE A 296 -14.90 -2.90 5.80
N PHE A 297 -16.11 -2.38 5.81
CA PHE A 297 -16.54 -1.32 4.89
C PHE A 297 -16.89 -0.07 5.69
N VAL A 298 -16.34 1.07 5.29
CA VAL A 298 -16.62 2.38 5.89
C VAL A 298 -17.10 3.34 4.81
N GLU A 299 -18.28 3.92 5.00
CA GLU A 299 -18.81 4.94 4.08
C GLU A 299 -17.78 6.06 3.88
N THR A 300 -17.52 6.45 2.65
CA THR A 300 -16.50 7.46 2.29
C THR A 300 -16.73 8.80 3.01
N GLN A 301 -17.97 9.18 3.27
CA GLN A 301 -18.30 10.38 4.03
C GLN A 301 -17.86 10.30 5.50
N ARG A 302 -17.79 9.10 6.07
CA ARG A 302 -17.33 8.86 7.45
C ARG A 302 -15.82 8.80 7.56
N VAL A 303 -15.14 8.42 6.45
CA VAL A 303 -13.67 8.32 6.42
C VAL A 303 -13.00 9.65 6.74
N GLN A 304 -13.60 10.78 6.37
CA GLN A 304 -13.07 12.12 6.68
C GLN A 304 -12.91 12.39 8.19
N ARG A 305 -13.73 11.72 9.01
CA ARG A 305 -13.72 11.86 10.47
C ARG A 305 -13.22 10.61 11.19
N LEU A 306 -12.59 9.70 10.48
CA LEU A 306 -12.15 8.42 11.03
C LEU A 306 -11.14 8.60 12.17
N GLN A 307 -10.31 9.65 12.12
CA GLN A 307 -9.38 10.02 13.20
C GLN A 307 -10.07 10.33 14.55
N GLU A 308 -11.35 10.69 14.54
CA GLU A 308 -12.12 11.00 15.74
C GLU A 308 -12.81 9.77 16.35
N THR A 309 -12.63 8.58 15.77
CA THR A 309 -13.32 7.35 16.15
C THR A 309 -12.37 6.35 16.80
N GLU A 310 -12.95 5.39 17.55
CA GLU A 310 -12.18 4.28 18.13
C GLU A 310 -11.51 3.38 17.08
N MET A 311 -12.03 3.37 15.85
CA MET A 311 -11.44 2.61 14.76
C MET A 311 -10.04 3.11 14.40
N TRP A 312 -9.76 4.42 14.57
CA TRP A 312 -8.44 4.98 14.28
C TRP A 312 -7.32 4.31 15.08
N ALA A 313 -7.56 4.00 16.34
CA ALA A 313 -6.60 3.29 17.19
C ALA A 313 -6.38 1.82 16.80
N GLN A 314 -7.28 1.27 15.98
CA GLN A 314 -7.15 -0.09 15.45
C GLN A 314 -6.47 -0.14 14.07
N LEU A 315 -6.26 1.02 13.42
CA LEU A 315 -5.58 1.06 12.13
C LEU A 315 -4.06 0.89 12.33
N CYS A 316 -3.44 0.13 11.43
CA CYS A 316 -1.98 0.14 11.32
C CYS A 316 -1.49 1.46 10.70
N PRO A 317 -0.21 1.83 10.87
CA PRO A 317 0.33 3.10 10.36
C PRO A 317 0.17 3.27 8.85
N SER A 318 0.27 2.20 8.03
CA SER A 318 0.02 2.23 6.58
C SER A 318 -1.41 2.67 6.28
N ALA A 319 -2.42 2.04 6.91
CA ALA A 319 -3.82 2.45 6.75
C ALA A 319 -4.06 3.90 7.19
N LYS A 320 -3.45 4.34 8.29
CA LYS A 320 -3.52 5.75 8.72
C LYS A 320 -2.97 6.69 7.65
N GLY A 321 -1.83 6.32 7.05
CA GLY A 321 -1.22 7.07 5.94
C GLY A 321 -2.14 7.16 4.73
N ALA A 322 -2.70 6.03 4.28
CA ALA A 322 -3.65 5.96 3.18
C ALA A 322 -4.88 6.86 3.42
N ILE A 323 -5.46 6.80 4.63
CA ILE A 323 -6.62 7.64 5.00
C ILE A 323 -6.28 9.12 5.04
N LEU A 324 -5.13 9.49 5.59
CA LEU A 324 -4.69 10.90 5.62
C LEU A 324 -4.51 11.46 4.22
N LEU A 325 -3.94 10.68 3.30
CA LEU A 325 -3.78 11.07 1.90
C LEU A 325 -5.13 11.09 1.18
N TYR A 326 -5.97 10.06 1.33
CA TYR A 326 -7.30 10.02 0.76
C TYR A 326 -8.15 11.26 1.16
N ASN A 327 -8.15 11.63 2.45
CA ASN A 327 -8.90 12.77 2.96
C ASN A 327 -8.40 14.13 2.45
N ARG A 328 -7.17 14.21 1.93
CA ARG A 328 -6.61 15.43 1.33
C ARG A 328 -6.89 15.56 -0.17
N HIS A 329 -7.36 14.50 -0.78
CA HIS A 329 -7.89 14.52 -2.13
C HIS A 329 -9.42 14.61 -2.02
N PRO A 330 -10.06 15.73 -2.43
CA PRO A 330 -11.52 15.79 -2.48
C PRO A 330 -12.00 14.61 -3.33
N PRO A 331 -13.14 13.99 -2.98
CA PRO A 331 -13.60 12.81 -3.66
C PRO A 331 -13.56 13.09 -5.15
N LEU A 332 -12.80 12.24 -5.85
CA LEU A 332 -12.88 12.11 -7.30
C LEU A 332 -14.32 11.63 -7.53
N GLN A 333 -15.24 12.58 -7.61
CA GLN A 333 -16.63 12.27 -7.90
C GLN A 333 -16.58 11.43 -9.15
N SER A 334 -17.01 10.17 -9.01
CA SER A 334 -17.39 9.38 -10.16
C SER A 334 -18.26 10.30 -10.99
N GLY A 335 -17.70 10.81 -12.09
CA GLY A 335 -18.41 11.69 -12.97
C GLY A 335 -19.69 10.98 -13.40
N ALA A 336 -20.77 11.30 -12.71
CA ALA A 336 -22.11 11.05 -13.18
C ALA A 336 -22.33 11.94 -14.42
N GLY A 337 -21.43 11.79 -15.38
CA GLY A 337 -21.61 12.14 -16.76
C GLY A 337 -22.62 11.15 -17.33
N LYS A 338 -23.90 11.39 -17.04
CA LYS A 338 -24.94 11.00 -17.96
C LYS A 338 -24.68 11.75 -19.27
N SER A 339 -23.67 11.31 -20.02
CA SER A 339 -23.63 11.57 -21.46
C SER A 339 -24.82 10.80 -22.03
N HIS A 340 -25.91 11.52 -22.27
CA HIS A 340 -26.85 11.16 -23.31
C HIS A 340 -26.03 10.98 -24.59
N LEU A 341 -25.57 9.77 -24.86
CA LEU A 341 -25.24 9.32 -26.20
C LEU A 341 -26.52 9.35 -26.99
N SER A 342 -26.83 10.52 -27.55
CA SER A 342 -27.73 10.63 -28.71
C SER A 342 -27.06 9.81 -29.79
N HIS A 343 -27.62 8.63 -30.04
CA HIS A 343 -27.30 7.85 -31.24
C HIS A 343 -27.55 8.75 -32.45
N PRO A 344 -26.57 8.96 -33.34
CA PRO A 344 -26.89 9.52 -34.64
C PRO A 344 -27.71 8.46 -35.37
N SER A 345 -28.95 8.82 -35.71
CA SER A 345 -29.82 8.06 -36.60
C SER A 345 -29.15 7.92 -37.96
N VAL A 346 -28.76 6.69 -38.28
CA VAL A 346 -28.31 6.32 -39.62
C VAL A 346 -29.51 6.43 -40.57
N PRO A 347 -29.44 7.22 -41.65
CA PRO A 347 -30.51 7.24 -42.66
C PRO A 347 -30.58 5.90 -43.39
N ALA A 348 -31.76 5.32 -43.47
CA ALA A 348 -32.05 4.14 -44.24
C ALA A 348 -31.79 4.41 -45.73
N LEU A 349 -30.75 3.79 -46.31
CA LEU A 349 -30.58 3.69 -47.76
C LEU A 349 -31.55 2.65 -48.28
N SER A 350 -32.61 3.14 -48.96
CA SER A 350 -33.50 2.34 -49.79
C SER A 350 -32.72 1.83 -51.00
N LEU A 351 -32.51 0.53 -51.09
CA LEU A 351 -32.15 -0.15 -52.33
C LEU A 351 -33.43 -0.43 -53.10
N GLN A 352 -33.60 0.29 -54.21
CA GLN A 352 -34.45 -0.13 -55.32
C GLN A 352 -33.63 -0.93 -56.35
N LEU A 353 -34.19 -2.11 -56.70
CA LEU A 353 -33.84 -3.08 -57.76
C LEU A 353 -32.64 -3.99 -57.46
#